data_634b572f21644985f049e2133fb28aa2
#
_entry.id   634b572f21644985f049e2133fb28aa2
#
_cell.length_a   1.000
_cell.length_b   1.000
_cell.length_c   1.000
_cell.angle_alpha   90.00
_cell.angle_beta   90.00
_cell.angle_gamma   90.00
#
_symmetry.space_group_name_H-M   'P 1'
#
loop_
_entity.id
_entity.type
_entity.pdbx_description
1 polymer ?
#
loop_
_entity_poly.entity_id
_entity_poly.type
_entity_poly.pdbx_seq_one_letter_code
_entity_poly.pdbx_strand_id
1 'polypeptide(L)'
;MLSRCKKGVAFDLDREKITWVAKQRPEWMVYQADSLYCIKNNIDTGLKFNFIDIDPYGSSLEYVIEFLKSSIERDDHFIIVANDGLRDKLKIQAWEVKILKKAILKFGNNSIYKSYLGIVNWMINEFCIETNHELSRFGGYYCGKNNNMTHYIAEIKKGASAP
;
A
#
# COMPACT_ATOMS: atom_id res chain seq x y z
N MET A 1 -12.21 -8.67 -9.00
CA MET A 1 -10.83 -9.02 -9.39
C MET A 1 -10.25 -10.19 -8.57
N LEU A 2 -10.51 -10.26 -7.28
CA LEU A 2 -10.01 -11.33 -6.39
C LEU A 2 -10.57 -12.75 -6.67
N SER A 3 -11.64 -12.89 -7.46
CA SER A 3 -12.27 -14.19 -7.75
C SER A 3 -11.37 -15.21 -8.46
N ARG A 4 -10.25 -14.76 -9.03
CA ARG A 4 -9.28 -15.61 -9.74
C ARG A 4 -8.01 -15.95 -8.95
N CYS A 5 -7.82 -15.34 -7.77
CA CYS A 5 -6.67 -15.66 -6.91
C CYS A 5 -6.89 -17.04 -6.27
N LYS A 6 -6.07 -18.01 -6.66
CA LYS A 6 -6.18 -19.40 -6.14
C LYS A 6 -5.57 -19.55 -4.75
N LYS A 7 -4.51 -18.81 -4.46
CA LYS A 7 -3.83 -18.81 -3.16
C LYS A 7 -3.63 -17.36 -2.69
N GLY A 8 -3.69 -17.15 -1.41
CA GLY A 8 -3.51 -15.84 -0.83
C GLY A 8 -3.31 -15.87 0.68
N VAL A 9 -2.98 -14.73 1.21
CA VAL A 9 -2.89 -14.49 2.65
C VAL A 9 -3.73 -13.26 2.97
N ALA A 10 -4.46 -13.31 4.06
CA ALA A 10 -5.24 -12.19 4.56
C ALA A 10 -4.88 -11.92 6.02
N PHE A 11 -4.73 -10.64 6.35
CA PHE A 11 -4.52 -10.15 7.71
C PHE A 11 -5.54 -9.07 8.01
N ASP A 12 -6.23 -9.17 9.14
CA ASP A 12 -7.05 -8.10 9.71
C ASP A 12 -7.12 -8.32 11.24
N LEU A 13 -7.26 -7.25 11.99
CA LEU A 13 -7.50 -7.31 13.43
C LEU A 13 -8.95 -7.67 13.75
N ASP A 14 -9.87 -7.41 12.84
CA ASP A 14 -11.29 -7.70 12.98
C ASP A 14 -11.57 -9.19 12.78
N ARG A 15 -11.95 -9.84 13.88
CA ARG A 15 -12.27 -11.27 13.90
C ARG A 15 -13.43 -11.64 12.98
N GLU A 16 -14.43 -10.79 12.84
CA GLU A 16 -15.60 -11.09 12.02
C GLU A 16 -15.22 -11.08 10.52
N LYS A 17 -14.43 -10.08 10.10
CA LYS A 17 -13.90 -10.02 8.73
C LYS A 17 -13.03 -11.23 8.42
N ILE A 18 -12.11 -11.57 9.31
CA ILE A 18 -11.21 -12.73 9.13
C ILE A 18 -11.99 -14.03 9.04
N THR A 19 -13.00 -14.21 9.89
CA THR A 19 -13.87 -15.39 9.86
C THR A 19 -14.65 -15.46 8.54
N TRP A 20 -15.12 -14.32 8.04
CA TRP A 20 -15.81 -14.24 6.75
C TRP A 20 -14.87 -14.59 5.59
N VAL A 21 -13.65 -14.02 5.56
CA VAL A 21 -12.64 -14.32 4.53
C VAL A 21 -12.30 -15.81 4.53
N ALA A 22 -12.06 -16.42 5.69
CA ALA A 22 -11.75 -17.84 5.79
C ALA A 22 -12.86 -18.75 5.22
N LYS A 23 -14.14 -18.36 5.40
CA LYS A 23 -15.27 -19.07 4.80
C LYS A 23 -15.36 -18.90 3.28
N GLN A 24 -15.03 -17.70 2.76
CA GLN A 24 -15.10 -17.40 1.33
C GLN A 24 -13.89 -17.91 0.55
N ARG A 25 -12.77 -18.09 1.23
CA ARG A 25 -11.46 -18.46 0.67
C ARG A 25 -10.80 -19.56 1.50
N PRO A 26 -11.36 -20.78 1.53
CA PRO A 26 -10.84 -21.85 2.38
C PRO A 26 -9.41 -22.28 2.03
N GLU A 27 -8.94 -21.97 0.82
CA GLU A 27 -7.58 -22.22 0.35
C GLU A 27 -6.57 -21.12 0.73
N TRP A 28 -7.02 -20.04 1.37
CA TRP A 28 -6.16 -18.94 1.80
C TRP A 28 -5.69 -19.13 3.25
N MET A 29 -4.49 -18.66 3.52
CA MET A 29 -4.01 -18.47 4.89
C MET A 29 -4.62 -17.19 5.44
N VAL A 30 -5.32 -17.28 6.56
CA VAL A 30 -6.07 -16.16 7.13
C VAL A 30 -5.69 -15.98 8.60
N TYR A 31 -5.21 -14.79 8.95
CA TYR A 31 -4.68 -14.49 10.27
C TYR A 31 -5.38 -13.28 10.88
N GLN A 32 -5.82 -13.43 12.14
CA GLN A 32 -6.22 -12.28 12.96
C GLN A 32 -4.95 -11.62 13.50
N ALA A 33 -4.40 -10.65 12.76
CA ALA A 33 -3.14 -10.00 13.08
C ALA A 33 -3.05 -8.60 12.50
N ASP A 34 -2.18 -7.77 13.08
CA ASP A 34 -1.80 -6.48 12.51
C ASP A 34 -0.95 -6.70 11.24
N SER A 35 -1.49 -6.34 10.09
CA SER A 35 -0.85 -6.54 8.79
C SER A 35 0.45 -5.73 8.66
N LEU A 36 0.54 -4.52 9.22
CA LEU A 36 1.77 -3.72 9.19
C LEU A 36 2.86 -4.38 10.04
N TYR A 37 2.51 -4.91 11.22
CA TYR A 37 3.43 -5.67 12.05
C TYR A 37 3.95 -6.92 11.31
N CYS A 38 3.06 -7.66 10.64
CA CYS A 38 3.44 -8.83 9.85
C CYS A 38 4.41 -8.46 8.72
N ILE A 39 4.17 -7.37 8.00
CA ILE A 39 5.07 -6.88 6.94
C ILE A 39 6.44 -6.51 7.52
N LYS A 40 6.48 -5.71 8.59
CA LYS A 40 7.73 -5.26 9.24
C LYS A 40 8.58 -6.42 9.78
N ASN A 41 7.94 -7.51 10.17
CA ASN A 41 8.62 -8.70 10.68
C ASN A 41 8.85 -9.79 9.61
N ASN A 42 8.65 -9.46 8.32
CA ASN A 42 8.91 -10.35 7.19
C ASN A 42 8.24 -11.72 7.36
N ILE A 43 6.94 -11.72 7.67
CA ILE A 43 6.22 -12.98 7.89
C ILE A 43 6.42 -13.93 6.71
N ASP A 44 6.92 -15.12 6.99
CA ASP A 44 7.05 -16.16 5.98
C ASP A 44 5.70 -16.87 5.80
N THR A 45 5.16 -16.77 4.61
CA THR A 45 3.91 -17.42 4.22
C THR A 45 4.13 -18.57 3.22
N GLY A 46 5.37 -18.81 2.80
CA GLY A 46 5.70 -19.75 1.74
C GLY A 46 5.07 -19.39 0.38
N LEU A 47 4.58 -18.16 0.22
CA LEU A 47 3.99 -17.68 -1.04
C LEU A 47 4.85 -16.57 -1.64
N LYS A 48 4.99 -16.61 -2.96
CA LYS A 48 5.55 -15.53 -3.76
C LYS A 48 4.41 -14.64 -4.28
N PHE A 49 4.41 -13.37 -3.88
CA PHE A 49 3.31 -12.44 -4.17
C PHE A 49 3.51 -11.73 -5.51
N ASN A 50 2.44 -11.61 -6.29
CA ASN A 50 2.36 -10.77 -7.49
C ASN A 50 1.27 -9.70 -7.41
N PHE A 51 0.43 -9.74 -6.37
CA PHE A 51 -0.65 -8.80 -6.13
C PHE A 51 -0.80 -8.56 -4.64
N ILE A 52 -0.87 -7.29 -4.25
CA ILE A 52 -1.05 -6.86 -2.87
C ILE A 52 -2.21 -5.87 -2.82
N ASP A 53 -3.16 -6.11 -1.91
CA ASP A 53 -4.29 -5.23 -1.64
C ASP A 53 -4.12 -4.65 -0.24
N ILE A 54 -4.07 -3.32 -0.14
CA ILE A 54 -3.79 -2.56 1.08
C ILE A 54 -4.97 -1.65 1.37
N ASP A 55 -5.73 -1.97 2.43
CA ASP A 55 -6.91 -1.21 2.85
C ASP A 55 -6.89 -0.86 4.35
N PRO A 56 -5.94 -0.04 4.80
CA PRO A 56 -5.82 0.33 6.21
C PRO A 56 -6.76 1.46 6.60
N TYR A 57 -7.04 1.57 7.90
CA TYR A 57 -7.60 2.79 8.47
C TYR A 57 -6.53 3.90 8.50
N GLY A 58 -6.41 4.68 7.45
CA GLY A 58 -5.47 5.81 7.38
C GLY A 58 -4.57 5.78 6.16
N SER A 59 -3.25 5.90 6.37
CA SER A 59 -2.30 5.96 5.26
C SER A 59 -1.88 4.57 4.79
N SER A 60 -2.05 4.31 3.51
CA SER A 60 -1.50 3.13 2.84
C SER A 60 0.00 3.27 2.54
N LEU A 61 0.55 4.49 2.52
CA LEU A 61 1.95 4.76 2.16
C LEU A 61 2.95 4.07 3.10
N GLU A 62 2.64 3.99 4.40
CA GLU A 62 3.50 3.27 5.34
C GLU A 62 3.57 1.77 5.03
N TYR A 63 2.45 1.18 4.66
CA TYR A 63 2.41 -0.23 4.24
C TYR A 63 3.20 -0.46 2.96
N VAL A 64 3.07 0.44 1.97
CA VAL A 64 3.80 0.34 0.70
C VAL A 64 5.30 0.38 0.93
N ILE A 65 5.83 1.36 1.68
CA ILE A 65 7.27 1.47 1.90
C ILE A 65 7.82 0.30 2.74
N GLU A 66 7.09 -0.14 3.75
CA GLU A 66 7.52 -1.28 4.55
C GLU A 66 7.48 -2.59 3.75
N PHE A 67 6.48 -2.77 2.88
CA PHE A 67 6.43 -3.91 1.97
C PHE A 67 7.59 -3.90 0.97
N LEU A 68 7.92 -2.75 0.39
CA LEU A 68 9.05 -2.61 -0.55
C LEU A 68 10.41 -2.90 0.14
N LYS A 69 10.56 -2.52 1.41
CA LYS A 69 11.77 -2.80 2.23
C LYS A 69 11.85 -4.24 2.72
N SER A 70 10.72 -4.93 2.84
CA SER A 70 10.65 -6.27 3.41
C SER A 70 11.37 -7.30 2.54
N SER A 71 11.77 -8.41 3.15
CA SER A 71 12.25 -9.60 2.45
C SER A 71 11.13 -10.56 2.04
N ILE A 72 9.87 -10.18 2.19
CA ILE A 72 8.73 -10.97 1.76
C ILE A 72 8.86 -11.28 0.26
N GLU A 73 8.78 -12.56 -0.08
CA GLU A 73 8.95 -13.02 -1.46
C GLU A 73 7.88 -12.43 -2.39
N ARG A 74 8.31 -11.89 -3.53
CA ARG A 74 7.45 -11.31 -4.56
C ARG A 74 8.03 -11.55 -5.95
N ASP A 75 7.15 -11.51 -6.94
CA ASP A 75 7.56 -11.57 -8.35
C ASP A 75 8.38 -10.32 -8.72
N ASP A 76 9.22 -10.43 -9.74
CA ASP A 76 9.99 -9.30 -10.26
C ASP A 76 9.07 -8.21 -10.85
N HIS A 77 7.82 -8.55 -11.14
CA HIS A 77 6.75 -7.63 -11.50
C HIS A 77 5.52 -7.93 -10.65
N PHE A 78 5.08 -6.97 -9.86
CA PHE A 78 3.92 -7.10 -8.98
C PHE A 78 3.08 -5.82 -8.96
N ILE A 79 1.85 -5.96 -8.48
CA ILE A 79 0.86 -4.90 -8.45
C ILE A 79 0.46 -4.63 -7.00
N ILE A 80 0.44 -3.36 -6.63
CA ILE A 80 -0.17 -2.89 -5.40
C ILE A 80 -1.46 -2.15 -5.75
N VAL A 81 -2.56 -2.53 -5.12
CA VAL A 81 -3.80 -1.76 -5.08
C VAL A 81 -3.96 -1.23 -3.66
N ALA A 82 -4.33 0.03 -3.52
CA ALA A 82 -4.48 0.58 -2.18
C ALA A 82 -5.64 1.56 -2.07
N ASN A 83 -6.30 1.52 -0.91
CA ASN A 83 -7.19 2.55 -0.40
C ASN A 83 -6.42 3.40 0.61
N ASP A 84 -6.50 4.70 0.48
CA ASP A 84 -5.81 5.65 1.35
C ASP A 84 -6.78 6.68 1.90
N GLY A 85 -6.98 6.67 3.22
CA GLY A 85 -7.84 7.61 3.93
C GLY A 85 -7.11 8.85 4.45
N LEU A 86 -5.81 9.01 4.17
CA LEU A 86 -4.99 10.09 4.71
C LEU A 86 -5.43 11.47 4.20
N ARG A 87 -5.96 11.54 2.98
CA ARG A 87 -6.38 12.80 2.36
C ARG A 87 -7.36 13.60 3.22
N ASP A 88 -8.28 12.94 3.91
CA ASP A 88 -9.22 13.63 4.81
C ASP A 88 -8.52 14.29 6.00
N LYS A 89 -7.54 13.62 6.58
CA LYS A 89 -6.75 14.14 7.70
C LYS A 89 -5.88 15.34 7.33
N LEU A 90 -5.52 15.46 6.05
CA LEU A 90 -4.66 16.56 5.57
C LEU A 90 -5.32 17.92 5.57
N LYS A 91 -6.65 18.01 5.64
CA LYS A 91 -7.36 19.28 5.76
C LYS A 91 -7.03 20.01 7.06
N ILE A 92 -6.69 19.26 8.11
CA ILE A 92 -6.59 19.77 9.48
C ILE A 92 -5.13 19.79 9.97
N GLN A 93 -4.33 18.79 9.66
CA GLN A 93 -3.03 18.54 10.30
C GLN A 93 -1.98 17.92 9.37
N ALA A 94 -1.88 18.36 8.11
CA ALA A 94 -0.94 17.79 7.14
C ALA A 94 0.52 17.77 7.63
N TRP A 95 0.93 18.79 8.36
CA TRP A 95 2.29 18.96 8.89
C TRP A 95 2.67 17.95 10.00
N GLU A 96 1.71 17.33 10.66
CA GLU A 96 1.95 16.29 11.68
C GLU A 96 2.18 14.90 11.09
N VAL A 97 1.87 14.70 9.82
CA VAL A 97 1.96 13.40 9.17
C VAL A 97 3.40 13.08 8.78
N LYS A 98 4.07 12.26 9.58
CA LYS A 98 5.51 11.93 9.42
C LYS A 98 5.86 11.44 8.02
N ILE A 99 5.05 10.56 7.43
CA ILE A 99 5.29 9.98 6.11
C ILE A 99 5.31 11.04 5.00
N LEU A 100 4.61 12.17 5.19
CA LEU A 100 4.53 13.24 4.21
C LEU A 100 5.60 14.34 4.38
N LYS A 101 6.49 14.24 5.35
CA LYS A 101 7.50 15.30 5.60
C LYS A 101 8.32 15.66 4.36
N LYS A 102 8.80 14.67 3.60
CA LYS A 102 9.52 14.91 2.34
C LYS A 102 8.66 15.65 1.31
N ALA A 103 7.38 15.27 1.20
CA ALA A 103 6.44 15.92 0.28
C ALA A 103 6.12 17.36 0.71
N ILE A 104 5.93 17.61 2.01
CA ILE A 104 5.70 18.95 2.57
C ILE A 104 6.89 19.87 2.27
N LEU A 105 8.11 19.39 2.45
CA LEU A 105 9.32 20.16 2.14
C LEU A 105 9.45 20.49 0.65
N LYS A 106 9.06 19.55 -0.23
CA LYS A 106 9.18 19.71 -1.67
C LYS A 106 8.08 20.56 -2.29
N PHE A 107 6.82 20.36 -1.88
CA PHE A 107 5.64 20.92 -2.54
C PHE A 107 4.92 22.01 -1.73
N GLY A 108 5.28 22.16 -0.46
CA GLY A 108 4.59 23.04 0.48
C GLY A 108 3.29 22.44 1.03
N ASN A 109 2.94 22.82 2.24
CA ASN A 109 1.81 22.23 2.96
C ASN A 109 0.45 22.42 2.26
N ASN A 110 0.23 23.60 1.67
CA ASN A 110 -1.06 23.95 1.03
C ASN A 110 -1.32 23.18 -0.28
N SER A 111 -0.27 22.66 -0.93
CA SER A 111 -0.39 21.92 -2.18
C SER A 111 -0.78 20.46 -1.98
N ILE A 112 -0.49 19.90 -0.80
CA ILE A 112 -0.63 18.47 -0.54
C ILE A 112 -2.07 18.00 -0.69
N TYR A 113 -3.04 18.69 -0.12
CA TYR A 113 -4.43 18.29 -0.23
C TYR A 113 -4.96 18.35 -1.68
N LYS A 114 -4.63 19.42 -2.41
CA LYS A 114 -5.12 19.63 -3.79
C LYS A 114 -4.52 18.62 -4.77
N SER A 115 -3.24 18.32 -4.62
CA SER A 115 -2.47 17.47 -5.54
C SER A 115 -2.14 16.11 -4.93
N TYR A 116 -2.92 15.64 -3.95
CA TYR A 116 -2.57 14.49 -3.13
C TYR A 116 -2.24 13.24 -3.95
N LEU A 117 -3.03 12.92 -4.97
CA LEU A 117 -2.77 11.74 -5.81
C LEU A 117 -1.43 11.84 -6.58
N GLY A 118 -1.09 13.03 -7.08
CA GLY A 118 0.22 13.28 -7.70
C GLY A 118 1.38 13.15 -6.70
N ILE A 119 1.14 13.54 -5.44
CA ILE A 119 2.11 13.40 -4.35
C ILE A 119 2.29 11.93 -3.96
N VAL A 120 1.21 11.16 -3.88
CA VAL A 120 1.27 9.71 -3.65
C VAL A 120 2.09 9.03 -4.75
N ASN A 121 1.81 9.35 -6.02
CA ASN A 121 2.60 8.86 -7.15
C ASN A 121 4.10 9.17 -6.99
N TRP A 122 4.42 10.43 -6.71
CA TRP A 122 5.81 10.85 -6.50
C TRP A 122 6.45 10.10 -5.31
N MET A 123 5.75 9.96 -4.17
CA MET A 123 6.28 9.27 -3.00
C MET A 123 6.53 7.78 -3.27
N ILE A 124 5.61 7.11 -3.97
CA ILE A 124 5.80 5.69 -4.32
C ILE A 124 7.01 5.54 -5.25
N ASN A 125 7.20 6.47 -6.20
CA ASN A 125 8.38 6.46 -7.05
C ASN A 125 9.68 6.64 -6.24
N GLU A 126 9.72 7.57 -5.28
CA GLU A 126 10.86 7.73 -4.36
C GLU A 126 11.12 6.43 -3.56
N PHE A 127 10.07 5.79 -3.04
CA PHE A 127 10.20 4.52 -2.33
C PHE A 127 10.74 3.41 -3.22
N CYS A 128 10.30 3.34 -4.47
CA CYS A 128 10.83 2.38 -5.44
C CYS A 128 12.33 2.61 -5.66
N ILE A 129 12.77 3.85 -5.86
CA ILE A 129 14.19 4.19 -6.03
C ILE A 129 14.99 3.79 -4.77
N GLU A 130 14.51 4.14 -3.58
CA GLU A 130 15.17 3.82 -2.29
C GLU A 130 15.32 2.31 -2.06
N THR A 131 14.47 1.47 -2.67
CA THR A 131 14.41 0.02 -2.46
C THR A 131 14.84 -0.80 -3.69
N ASN A 132 15.48 -0.17 -4.66
CA ASN A 132 15.92 -0.78 -5.92
C ASN A 132 14.76 -1.42 -6.70
N HIS A 133 13.67 -0.67 -6.83
CA HIS A 133 12.52 -1.00 -7.68
C HIS A 133 12.28 0.13 -8.69
N GLU A 134 11.41 -0.13 -9.65
CA GLU A 134 10.93 0.82 -10.65
C GLU A 134 9.41 0.90 -10.59
N LEU A 135 8.85 2.10 -10.49
CA LEU A 135 7.42 2.34 -10.67
C LEU A 135 7.13 2.39 -12.18
N SER A 136 6.65 1.30 -12.75
CA SER A 136 6.40 1.22 -14.20
C SER A 136 5.08 1.85 -14.62
N ARG A 137 4.07 1.86 -13.74
CA ARG A 137 2.78 2.48 -13.99
C ARG A 137 2.10 2.89 -12.69
N PHE A 138 1.41 4.01 -12.74
CA PHE A 138 0.57 4.50 -11.65
C PHE A 138 -0.75 5.02 -12.19
N GLY A 139 -1.84 4.75 -11.49
CA GLY A 139 -3.16 5.29 -11.77
C GLY A 139 -3.99 5.36 -10.50
N GLY A 140 -4.95 6.28 -10.46
CA GLY A 140 -5.81 6.38 -9.30
C GLY A 140 -6.89 7.45 -9.44
N TYR A 141 -7.76 7.52 -8.46
CA TYR A 141 -8.85 8.48 -8.40
C TYR A 141 -9.23 8.79 -6.96
N TYR A 142 -9.91 9.91 -6.78
CA TYR A 142 -10.50 10.27 -5.49
C TYR A 142 -11.88 9.63 -5.35
N CYS A 143 -12.18 9.12 -4.18
CA CYS A 143 -13.44 8.47 -3.85
C CYS A 143 -13.90 8.80 -2.43
N GLY A 144 -15.00 8.17 -2.00
CA GLY A 144 -15.62 8.42 -0.70
C GLY A 144 -16.40 9.75 -0.66
N LYS A 145 -17.01 10.03 0.49
CA LYS A 145 -17.76 11.28 0.70
C LYS A 145 -16.82 12.47 0.55
N ASN A 146 -17.18 13.44 -0.31
CA ASN A 146 -16.38 14.64 -0.59
C ASN A 146 -14.97 14.36 -1.15
N ASN A 147 -14.75 13.23 -1.81
CA ASN A 147 -13.45 12.83 -2.34
C ASN A 147 -12.34 12.76 -1.26
N ASN A 148 -12.69 12.34 -0.06
CA ASN A 148 -11.78 12.31 1.08
C ASN A 148 -10.80 11.13 1.05
N MET A 149 -11.10 10.12 0.25
CA MET A 149 -10.27 8.93 0.07
C MET A 149 -9.60 8.93 -1.29
N THR A 150 -8.53 8.18 -1.39
CA THR A 150 -7.81 7.95 -2.64
C THR A 150 -7.73 6.45 -2.88
N HIS A 151 -8.11 6.03 -4.07
CA HIS A 151 -7.92 4.67 -4.52
C HIS A 151 -6.88 4.68 -5.64
N TYR A 152 -5.84 3.85 -5.55
CA TYR A 152 -4.79 3.83 -6.54
C TYR A 152 -4.25 2.42 -6.81
N ILE A 153 -3.59 2.31 -7.95
CA ILE A 153 -2.86 1.13 -8.40
C ILE A 153 -1.44 1.54 -8.78
N ALA A 154 -0.47 0.76 -8.37
CA ALA A 154 0.94 0.90 -8.73
C ALA A 154 1.46 -0.44 -9.28
N GLU A 155 1.97 -0.43 -10.50
CA GLU A 155 2.71 -1.54 -11.08
C GLU A 155 4.21 -1.31 -10.84
N ILE A 156 4.83 -2.25 -10.17
CA ILE A 156 6.21 -2.13 -9.70
C ILE A 156 7.04 -3.28 -10.26
N LYS A 157 8.26 -2.96 -10.69
CA LYS A 157 9.25 -3.92 -11.17
C LYS A 157 10.47 -3.87 -10.29
N LYS A 158 11.16 -5.00 -10.18
CA LYS A 158 12.48 -5.05 -9.60
C LYS A 158 13.43 -4.21 -10.46
N GLY A 159 14.19 -3.34 -9.83
CA GLY A 159 15.22 -2.55 -10.52
C GLY A 159 16.28 -3.45 -11.15
N ALA A 160 16.87 -3.00 -12.23
CA ALA A 160 18.03 -3.67 -12.80
C ALA A 160 19.13 -3.70 -11.75
N SER A 161 19.71 -4.87 -11.49
CA SER A 161 20.91 -4.96 -10.66
C SER A 161 21.96 -4.07 -11.30
N ALA A 162 22.52 -3.14 -10.54
CA ALA A 162 23.69 -2.39 -11.03
C ALA A 162 24.78 -3.38 -11.45
N PRO A 163 25.44 -3.17 -12.61
CA PRO A 163 26.49 -4.05 -13.09
C PRO A 163 27.69 -4.09 -12.14
#